data_e6a59ee60a58d58d81a8794cd3614aa7
#
_entry.id   e6a59ee60a58d58d81a8794cd3614aa7
#
_cell.length_a   1.000
_cell.length_b   1.000
_cell.length_c   1.000
_cell.angle_alpha   90.00
_cell.angle_beta   90.00
_cell.angle_gamma   90.00
#
_symmetry.space_group_name_H-M   'P 1'
#
loop_
_entity.id
_entity.type
_entity.pdbx_description
1 polymer ?
#
loop_
_entity_poly.entity_id
_entity_poly.type
_entity_poly.pdbx_seq_one_letter_code
_entity_poly.pdbx_strand_id
1 'polypeptide(L)'
;MDWSPTSTPSRELKHALADRLRQVRVELYGEHGGPLLAVSLGIPFLTWWNYERGCTIPGEMILKFIAITHADPHWLLTGDGKRYRSPARRDA
;
A
#
# COMPACT_ATOMS: atom_id res chain seq x y z
N MET A 1 29.00 1.70 15.36
CA MET A 1 28.26 2.21 15.20
C MET A 1 27.13 1.69 15.33
N ASP A 2 26.47 1.89 15.70
CA ASP A 2 25.40 1.33 15.92
C ASP A 2 24.36 1.93 15.26
N TRP A 3 23.97 1.49 14.32
CA TRP A 3 22.86 1.88 13.65
C TRP A 3 21.71 1.39 14.39
N SER A 4 20.93 2.25 14.84
CA SER A 4 19.84 1.83 15.52
C SER A 4 18.69 2.27 14.75
N PRO A 5 17.81 1.48 14.42
CA PRO A 5 16.63 1.78 13.67
C PRO A 5 15.71 2.54 14.47
N THR A 6 16.10 2.82 15.42
CA THR A 6 15.52 3.64 16.11
C THR A 6 14.33 3.60 16.55
N SER A 7 13.84 4.16 16.37
CA SER A 7 12.88 4.43 16.98
C SER A 7 11.59 4.00 16.55
N THR A 8 11.30 3.71 15.45
CA THR A 8 9.98 3.31 14.99
C THR A 8 9.88 1.80 14.99
N PRO A 9 9.09 1.23 15.87
CA PRO A 9 8.96 -0.21 15.90
C PRO A 9 8.39 -0.73 14.60
N SER A 10 8.80 -1.92 14.26
CA SER A 10 8.32 -2.60 13.08
C SER A 10 6.81 -2.65 13.02
N ARG A 11 6.18 -2.87 14.16
CA ARG A 11 4.73 -2.92 14.21
C ARG A 11 4.10 -1.61 13.79
N GLU A 12 4.66 -0.49 14.19
CA GLU A 12 4.12 0.80 13.80
C GLU A 12 4.32 1.06 12.33
N LEU A 13 5.45 0.63 11.77
CA LEU A 13 5.67 0.77 10.34
C LEU A 13 4.67 -0.04 9.54
N LYS A 14 4.39 -1.26 9.98
CA LYS A 14 3.44 -2.09 9.29
C LYS A 14 2.03 -1.52 9.36
N HIS A 15 1.68 -0.95 10.48
CA HIS A 15 0.35 -0.37 10.64
C HIS A 15 0.21 0.92 9.85
N ALA A 16 1.27 1.70 9.75
CA ALA A 16 1.23 2.90 8.95
C ALA A 16 1.06 2.56 7.47
N LEU A 17 1.77 1.54 6.99
CA LEU A 17 1.61 1.08 5.63
C LEU A 17 0.20 0.53 5.41
N ALA A 18 -0.29 -0.28 6.35
CA ALA A 18 -1.62 -0.86 6.25
C ALA A 18 -2.68 0.22 6.14
N ASP A 19 -2.53 1.28 6.90
CA ASP A 19 -3.46 2.38 6.88
C ASP A 19 -3.46 3.08 5.53
N ARG A 20 -2.29 3.25 4.93
CA ARG A 20 -2.21 3.87 3.61
C ARG A 20 -2.78 2.96 2.52
N LEU A 21 -2.56 1.65 2.63
CA LEU A 21 -3.18 0.71 1.70
C LEU A 21 -4.70 0.83 1.78
N ARG A 22 -5.22 0.97 2.97
CA ARG A 22 -6.64 1.08 3.16
C ARG A 22 -7.18 2.39 2.60
N GLN A 23 -6.47 3.48 2.78
CA GLN A 23 -6.89 4.76 2.25
C GLN A 23 -7.07 4.69 0.74
N VAL A 24 -6.12 4.07 0.05
CA VAL A 24 -6.20 3.94 -1.40
C VAL A 24 -7.35 3.02 -1.78
N ARG A 25 -7.51 1.92 -1.06
CA ARG A 25 -8.59 0.98 -1.37
C ARG A 25 -9.94 1.65 -1.21
N VAL A 26 -10.14 2.38 -0.13
CA VAL A 26 -11.41 3.06 0.08
C VAL A 26 -11.67 4.09 -1.01
N GLU A 27 -10.65 4.82 -1.37
CA GLU A 27 -10.81 5.86 -2.36
C GLU A 27 -11.12 5.32 -3.75
N LEU A 28 -10.48 4.25 -4.14
CA LEU A 28 -10.65 3.73 -5.51
C LEU A 28 -11.71 2.65 -5.62
N TYR A 29 -11.92 1.88 -4.57
CA TYR A 29 -12.83 0.74 -4.62
C TYR A 29 -14.00 0.84 -3.63
N GLY A 30 -14.00 1.82 -2.75
CA GLY A 30 -15.06 2.00 -1.78
C GLY A 30 -14.81 1.24 -0.51
N GLU A 31 -15.63 1.54 0.48
CA GLU A 31 -15.48 0.89 1.77
C GLU A 31 -15.61 -0.60 1.73
N HIS A 32 -16.41 -1.11 0.83
CA HIS A 32 -16.61 -2.54 0.73
C HIS A 32 -15.90 -3.13 -0.49
N GLY A 33 -14.90 -2.43 -1.00
CA GLY A 33 -14.25 -2.83 -2.23
C GLY A 33 -13.04 -3.74 -2.08
N GLY A 34 -12.78 -4.23 -0.85
CA GLY A 34 -11.66 -5.13 -0.64
C GLY A 34 -11.68 -6.36 -1.52
N PRO A 35 -12.83 -7.04 -1.64
CA PRO A 35 -12.87 -8.21 -2.51
C PRO A 35 -12.53 -7.91 -3.97
N LEU A 36 -12.95 -6.76 -4.48
CA LEU A 36 -12.64 -6.40 -5.84
C LEU A 36 -11.14 -6.16 -6.02
N LEU A 37 -10.55 -5.45 -5.10
CA LEU A 37 -9.12 -5.21 -5.18
C LEU A 37 -8.35 -6.52 -5.06
N ALA A 38 -8.79 -7.42 -4.18
CA ALA A 38 -8.12 -8.71 -4.04
C ALA A 38 -8.14 -9.49 -5.34
N VAL A 39 -9.26 -9.46 -6.05
CA VAL A 39 -9.35 -10.11 -7.35
C VAL A 39 -8.34 -9.50 -8.31
N SER A 40 -8.24 -8.19 -8.33
CA SER A 40 -7.28 -7.52 -9.20
C SER A 40 -5.85 -7.88 -8.86
N LEU A 41 -5.58 -8.12 -7.59
CA LEU A 41 -4.24 -8.50 -7.16
C LEU A 41 -3.99 -10.00 -7.31
N GLY A 42 -5.03 -10.78 -7.57
CA GLY A 42 -4.89 -12.21 -7.71
C GLY A 42 -4.69 -12.94 -6.40
N ILE A 43 -5.26 -12.42 -5.32
CA ILE A 43 -5.12 -13.04 -4.00
C ILE A 43 -6.47 -13.22 -3.35
N PRO A 44 -6.59 -14.12 -2.37
CA PRO A 44 -7.83 -14.26 -1.63
C PRO A 44 -8.13 -12.99 -0.85
N PHE A 45 -9.41 -12.70 -0.67
CA PHE A 45 -9.79 -11.52 0.09
C PHE A 45 -9.24 -11.55 1.51
N LEU A 46 -9.21 -12.71 2.13
CA LEU A 46 -8.69 -12.80 3.50
C LEU A 46 -7.24 -12.35 3.57
N THR A 47 -6.47 -12.66 2.54
CA THR A 47 -5.08 -12.22 2.49
C THR A 47 -5.00 -10.70 2.45
N TRP A 48 -5.81 -10.07 1.58
CA TRP A 48 -5.85 -8.63 1.52
C TRP A 48 -6.32 -8.03 2.85
N TRP A 49 -7.34 -8.63 3.43
CA TRP A 49 -7.90 -8.17 4.69
C TRP A 49 -6.82 -8.14 5.77
N ASN A 50 -5.96 -9.17 5.78
CA ASN A 50 -4.87 -9.23 6.73
C ASN A 50 -3.82 -8.15 6.48
N TYR A 51 -3.57 -7.82 5.23
CA TYR A 51 -2.63 -6.74 4.93
C TYR A 51 -3.13 -5.42 5.52
N GLU A 52 -4.42 -5.18 5.44
CA GLU A 52 -4.97 -3.94 5.99
C GLU A 52 -4.97 -3.94 7.51
N ARG A 53 -4.64 -5.06 8.12
CA ARG A 53 -4.56 -5.12 9.57
C ARG A 53 -3.13 -5.15 10.06
N GLY A 54 -2.19 -4.96 9.20
CA GLY A 54 -0.80 -4.85 9.61
C GLY A 54 0.04 -6.08 9.41
N CYS A 55 -0.51 -7.11 8.76
CA CYS A 55 0.33 -8.27 8.43
C CYS A 55 1.32 -7.89 7.36
N THR A 56 2.44 -8.56 7.37
CA THR A 56 3.49 -8.26 6.41
C THR A 56 3.02 -8.49 5.00
N ILE A 57 3.26 -7.52 4.13
CA ILE A 57 2.89 -7.64 2.74
C ILE A 57 4.16 -7.86 1.92
N PRO A 58 4.23 -8.87 1.08
CA PRO A 58 5.42 -9.11 0.27
C PRO A 58 5.68 -7.96 -0.68
N GLY A 59 6.96 -7.71 -0.93
CA GLY A 59 7.33 -6.63 -1.83
C GLY A 59 6.70 -6.74 -3.20
N GLU A 60 6.62 -7.97 -3.72
CA GLU A 60 5.99 -8.20 -4.99
C GLU A 60 4.55 -7.75 -5.00
N MET A 61 3.86 -7.91 -3.90
CA MET A 61 2.47 -7.52 -3.79
C MET A 61 2.35 -6.00 -3.72
N ILE A 62 3.32 -5.35 -3.08
CA ILE A 62 3.37 -3.90 -3.06
C ILE A 62 3.52 -3.37 -4.47
N LEU A 63 4.38 -4.00 -5.26
CA LEU A 63 4.59 -3.58 -6.65
C LEU A 63 3.32 -3.74 -7.47
N LYS A 64 2.61 -4.84 -7.29
CA LYS A 64 1.35 -5.04 -7.98
C LYS A 64 0.32 -4.01 -7.58
N PHE A 65 0.25 -3.71 -6.30
CA PHE A 65 -0.68 -2.73 -5.78
C PHE A 65 -0.41 -1.37 -6.42
N ILE A 66 0.86 -0.97 -6.47
CA ILE A 66 1.24 0.29 -7.09
C ILE A 66 0.87 0.31 -8.57
N ALA A 67 1.11 -0.79 -9.26
CA ALA A 67 0.83 -0.86 -10.69
C ALA A 67 -0.67 -0.72 -10.97
N ILE A 68 -1.49 -1.30 -10.13
CA ILE A 68 -2.94 -1.28 -10.33
C ILE A 68 -3.55 0.05 -9.91
N THR A 69 -3.08 0.60 -8.80
CA THR A 69 -3.73 1.78 -8.22
C THR A 69 -3.07 3.08 -8.60
N HIS A 70 -1.86 3.03 -9.12
CA HIS A 70 -1.05 4.21 -9.40
C HIS A 70 -0.70 5.00 -8.14
N ALA A 71 -0.75 4.35 -6.98
CA ALA A 71 -0.30 4.98 -5.75
C ALA A 71 1.17 5.33 -5.89
N ASP A 72 1.54 6.47 -5.35
CA ASP A 72 2.92 6.90 -5.43
C ASP A 72 3.75 6.09 -4.42
N PRO A 73 4.82 5.42 -4.87
CA PRO A 73 5.61 4.60 -3.96
C PRO A 73 6.18 5.37 -2.78
N HIS A 74 6.61 6.59 -3.02
CA HIS A 74 7.19 7.37 -1.93
C HIS A 74 6.13 7.67 -0.89
N TRP A 75 4.94 8.10 -1.33
CA TRP A 75 3.86 8.34 -0.38
C TRP A 75 3.45 7.04 0.32
N LEU A 76 3.34 5.97 -0.43
CA LEU A 76 2.89 4.71 0.15
C LEU A 76 3.83 4.24 1.26
N LEU A 77 5.12 4.40 1.04
CA LEU A 77 6.10 3.89 1.99
C LEU A 77 6.47 4.87 3.09
N THR A 78 6.32 6.15 2.86
CA THR A 78 6.73 7.15 3.86
C THR A 78 5.61 8.02 4.38
N GLY A 79 4.52 8.13 3.63
CA GLY A 79 3.45 9.04 4.01
C GLY A 79 3.63 10.45 3.49
N ASP A 80 4.75 10.73 2.83
CA ASP A 80 5.03 12.08 2.34
C ASP A 80 4.71 12.24 0.88
N GLY A 81 4.28 13.40 0.49
CA GLY A 81 4.05 13.71 -0.91
C GLY A 81 2.64 13.42 -1.33
N LYS A 82 2.43 13.34 -2.62
CA LYS A 82 1.10 13.10 -3.16
C LYS A 82 0.78 11.63 -3.15
N ARG A 83 -0.49 11.32 -2.92
CA ARG A 83 -0.93 9.93 -2.83
C ARG A 83 -0.76 9.17 -4.13
N TYR A 84 -1.00 9.84 -5.27
CA TYR A 84 -0.92 9.17 -6.56
C TYR A 84 0.13 9.79 -7.45
N ARG A 85 0.73 8.94 -8.30
CA ARG A 85 1.71 9.42 -9.25
C ARG A 85 1.02 10.27 -10.29
N SER A 86 1.75 11.24 -10.80
CA SER A 86 1.23 11.96 -11.95
C SER A 86 1.17 11.02 -13.12
N PRO A 87 0.21 11.20 -14.02
CA PRO A 87 0.17 10.38 -15.22
C PRO A 87 1.46 10.55 -15.98
N ALA A 88 1.91 9.48 -16.49
CA ALA A 88 3.15 9.53 -17.20
C ALA A 88 2.96 10.35 -18.40
N ARG A 89 3.87 11.25 -18.72
CA ARG A 89 3.70 11.95 -19.67
C ARG A 89 4.34 11.41 -20.68
N ARG A 90 4.16 10.95 -21.36
CA ARG A 90 4.71 10.30 -22.28
C ARG A 90 4.90 11.04 -23.24
N ASP A 91 5.10 11.76 -23.39
CA ASP A 91 5.35 12.37 -24.30
C ASP A 91 5.97 12.66 -24.48
N ALA A 92 6.04 12.57 -24.27
CA ALA A 92 6.64 12.85 -24.50
C ALA A 92 6.80 12.88 -24.89
#